data_5ec03ab99e6c8a0ef7ea122e40370241
#
_entry.id   5ec03ab99e6c8a0ef7ea122e40370241
#
_cell.length_a   1.000
_cell.length_b   1.000
_cell.length_c   1.000
_cell.angle_alpha   90.00
_cell.angle_beta   90.00
_cell.angle_gamma   90.00
#
_symmetry.space_group_name_H-M   'P 1'
#
loop_
_entity.id
_entity.type
_entity.pdbx_description
1 polymer ?
#
loop_
_entity_poly.entity_id
_entity_poly.type
_entity_poly.pdbx_seq_one_letter_code
_entity_poly.pdbx_strand_id
1 'polypeptide(L)'
;MGLFREYDLRGIVGTELTEELAERVGLAYATYANKHGVKTISVGRDGRLSSPALHQALLKGLLAGGMDVIDIGICSSPLVYFSLFTLPVGGGIMITGSHNAAEYNGFKICLGKTAIHGDDIQELRRVMEAGVFASGHGRRSDYPIIPDYLAYIKKSFPHVKAKQLHVVIDCGNGAASLVAKQALELLGCKVTGLYCDLDGRFPNHHPDPTVLENLSDLMQAVKEHRADVGIGYDGDADRIGAVDEQGQVLWGDRLLVVYARDILAEKPGSTIISEVKASQCLYDDVAKRGGRAVMWKTGHSLIKAKMKEEAAVLAGEMSGHMFFADRYFGYDDAVYASCRLVEILAKAQQPLSALVSDLPHSVVTPEIRVDLPDTVKFDVVERVRKRFTEYLKTKQGLGPKKLTLRNLITIDGVRAIFDDGWGLIRASNTQPALVLRFEATSSDQLNAIRALIEEELREAKRALAC
;
A
#
# COMPACT_ATOMS: atom_id res chain seq x y z
N MET A 1 14.82 -3.15 -15.04
CA MET A 1 15.03 -2.81 -13.62
C MET A 1 15.59 -4.04 -12.93
N GLY A 2 16.66 -3.92 -12.16
CA GLY A 2 17.18 -5.03 -11.39
C GLY A 2 16.40 -5.21 -10.07
N LEU A 3 17.01 -5.88 -9.12
CA LEU A 3 16.51 -6.10 -7.77
C LEU A 3 16.08 -4.82 -7.04
N PHE A 4 16.80 -3.70 -7.25
CA PHE A 4 16.52 -2.40 -6.65
C PHE A 4 15.37 -1.71 -7.39
N ARG A 5 14.21 -1.63 -6.74
CA ARG A 5 13.01 -0.91 -7.23
C ARG A 5 12.99 0.51 -6.68
N GLU A 6 11.90 1.23 -6.88
CA GLU A 6 11.75 2.60 -6.38
C GLU A 6 11.65 2.69 -4.85
N TYR A 7 11.05 1.66 -4.19
CA TYR A 7 10.72 1.71 -2.77
C TYR A 7 11.29 0.53 -1.96
N ASP A 8 11.73 -0.52 -2.62
CA ASP A 8 12.17 -1.76 -1.99
C ASP A 8 13.18 -2.52 -2.88
N LEU A 9 13.73 -3.58 -2.34
CA LEU A 9 14.45 -4.59 -3.09
C LEU A 9 13.55 -5.81 -3.24
N ARG A 10 13.35 -6.30 -4.45
CA ARG A 10 12.45 -7.44 -4.70
C ARG A 10 12.93 -8.27 -5.87
N GLY A 11 12.90 -9.61 -5.70
CA GLY A 11 13.32 -10.54 -6.74
C GLY A 11 12.85 -11.96 -6.52
N ILE A 12 13.07 -12.79 -7.52
CA ILE A 12 12.82 -14.24 -7.46
C ILE A 12 13.96 -14.91 -6.66
N VAL A 13 13.56 -15.65 -5.63
CA VAL A 13 14.52 -16.34 -4.74
C VAL A 13 15.30 -17.43 -5.49
N GLY A 14 16.60 -17.49 -5.23
CA GLY A 14 17.51 -18.45 -5.85
C GLY A 14 18.07 -18.01 -7.20
N THR A 15 17.45 -17.04 -7.88
CA THR A 15 17.95 -16.51 -9.15
C THR A 15 18.35 -15.04 -9.05
N GLU A 16 17.46 -14.18 -8.59
CA GLU A 16 17.71 -12.75 -8.44
C GLU A 16 18.06 -12.37 -7.00
N LEU A 17 17.44 -13.07 -6.02
CA LEU A 17 17.61 -12.85 -4.59
C LEU A 17 18.21 -14.11 -3.95
N THR A 18 19.49 -14.06 -3.64
CA THR A 18 20.25 -15.16 -3.02
C THR A 18 20.67 -14.81 -1.59
N GLU A 19 21.08 -15.81 -0.81
CA GLU A 19 21.63 -15.59 0.52
C GLU A 19 22.92 -14.75 0.49
N GLU A 20 23.79 -14.97 -0.50
CA GLU A 20 25.00 -14.14 -0.68
C GLU A 20 24.62 -12.66 -0.92
N LEU A 21 23.60 -12.42 -1.73
CA LEU A 21 23.11 -11.07 -1.98
C LEU A 21 22.51 -10.46 -0.71
N ALA A 22 21.75 -11.24 0.07
CA ALA A 22 21.18 -10.78 1.34
C ALA A 22 22.26 -10.39 2.36
N GLU A 23 23.35 -11.14 2.45
CA GLU A 23 24.52 -10.79 3.27
C GLU A 23 25.14 -9.47 2.80
N ARG A 24 25.33 -9.30 1.49
CA ARG A 24 25.85 -8.05 0.91
C ARG A 24 24.92 -6.86 1.14
N VAL A 25 23.59 -7.05 1.08
CA VAL A 25 22.60 -6.02 1.45
C VAL A 25 22.78 -5.62 2.91
N GLY A 26 23.00 -6.58 3.82
CA GLY A 26 23.28 -6.32 5.23
C GLY A 26 24.54 -5.47 5.43
N LEU A 27 25.65 -5.83 4.78
CA LEU A 27 26.91 -5.05 4.82
C LEU A 27 26.73 -3.63 4.24
N ALA A 28 26.04 -3.52 3.10
CA ALA A 28 25.80 -2.24 2.46
C ALA A 28 24.90 -1.35 3.31
N TYR A 29 23.84 -1.91 3.89
CA TYR A 29 22.96 -1.15 4.79
C TYR A 29 23.70 -0.72 6.06
N ALA A 30 24.50 -1.59 6.69
CA ALA A 30 25.31 -1.21 7.85
C ALA A 30 26.26 -0.05 7.51
N THR A 31 26.88 -0.08 6.34
CA THR A 31 27.75 0.99 5.85
C THR A 31 26.98 2.30 5.64
N TYR A 32 25.83 2.22 4.98
CA TYR A 32 24.95 3.34 4.72
C TYR A 32 24.40 3.95 6.02
N ALA A 33 23.85 3.12 6.92
CA ALA A 33 23.28 3.55 8.19
C ALA A 33 24.32 4.17 9.15
N ASN A 34 25.54 3.61 9.17
CA ASN A 34 26.66 4.16 9.95
C ASN A 34 27.04 5.58 9.54
N LYS A 35 26.99 5.91 8.23
CA LYS A 35 27.22 7.28 7.73
C LYS A 35 26.18 8.27 8.28
N HIS A 36 24.97 7.78 8.62
CA HIS A 36 23.88 8.57 9.19
C HIS A 36 23.82 8.48 10.73
N GLY A 37 24.86 7.93 11.38
CA GLY A 37 24.94 7.84 12.83
C GLY A 37 24.07 6.74 13.48
N VAL A 38 23.45 5.87 12.67
CA VAL A 38 22.62 4.76 13.17
C VAL A 38 23.52 3.58 13.55
N LYS A 39 23.29 3.04 14.75
CA LYS A 39 24.05 1.91 15.29
C LYS A 39 23.20 0.69 15.63
N THR A 40 21.91 0.90 15.86
CA THR A 40 20.98 -0.17 16.23
C THR A 40 19.76 -0.12 15.33
N ILE A 41 19.33 -1.26 14.84
CA ILE A 41 18.14 -1.39 13.98
C ILE A 41 17.28 -2.57 14.43
N SER A 42 16.01 -2.55 14.00
CA SER A 42 15.13 -3.73 14.09
C SER A 42 15.16 -4.53 12.79
N VAL A 43 15.04 -5.85 12.90
CA VAL A 43 14.87 -6.74 11.74
C VAL A 43 13.69 -7.66 11.99
N GLY A 44 12.76 -7.72 11.03
CA GLY A 44 11.63 -8.63 11.03
C GLY A 44 11.51 -9.39 9.71
N ARG A 45 10.72 -10.44 9.68
CA ARG A 45 10.44 -11.23 8.49
C ARG A 45 9.02 -11.76 8.45
N ASP A 46 8.48 -11.96 7.24
CA ASP A 46 7.22 -12.65 7.03
C ASP A 46 7.34 -14.19 7.15
N GLY A 47 6.23 -14.89 6.85
CA GLY A 47 6.14 -16.34 6.93
C GLY A 47 6.60 -17.09 5.68
N ARG A 48 7.14 -16.43 4.65
CA ARG A 48 7.60 -17.09 3.42
C ARG A 48 8.69 -18.13 3.72
N LEU A 49 8.67 -19.24 2.98
CA LEU A 49 9.63 -20.34 3.18
C LEU A 49 11.09 -19.92 3.00
N SER A 50 11.34 -18.91 2.17
CA SER A 50 12.68 -18.36 1.92
C SER A 50 13.13 -17.33 2.96
N SER A 51 12.21 -16.76 3.74
CA SER A 51 12.52 -15.70 4.71
C SER A 51 13.51 -16.10 5.78
N PRO A 52 13.52 -17.33 6.35
CA PRO A 52 14.53 -17.74 7.35
C PRO A 52 15.96 -17.71 6.83
N ALA A 53 16.23 -18.21 5.62
CA ALA A 53 17.57 -18.25 5.04
C ALA A 53 18.09 -16.84 4.71
N LEU A 54 17.24 -16.02 4.06
CA LEU A 54 17.54 -14.62 3.77
C LEU A 54 17.77 -13.79 5.04
N HIS A 55 17.00 -14.06 6.11
CA HIS A 55 17.14 -13.40 7.39
C HIS A 55 18.51 -13.72 8.04
N GLN A 56 18.93 -14.99 8.07
CA GLN A 56 20.23 -15.36 8.62
C GLN A 56 21.38 -14.71 7.84
N ALA A 57 21.29 -14.69 6.51
CA ALA A 57 22.30 -14.07 5.67
C ALA A 57 22.35 -12.55 5.85
N LEU A 58 21.19 -11.87 5.91
CA LEU A 58 21.10 -10.44 6.19
C LEU A 58 21.72 -10.08 7.55
N LEU A 59 21.37 -10.84 8.61
CA LEU A 59 21.93 -10.65 9.95
C LEU A 59 23.44 -10.79 9.96
N LYS A 60 23.99 -11.79 9.28
CA LYS A 60 25.44 -11.99 9.16
C LYS A 60 26.11 -10.74 8.59
N GLY A 61 25.57 -10.17 7.51
CA GLY A 61 26.09 -8.95 6.92
C GLY A 61 25.99 -7.72 7.84
N LEU A 62 24.83 -7.52 8.48
CA LEU A 62 24.61 -6.43 9.43
C LEU A 62 25.58 -6.45 10.60
N LEU A 63 25.74 -7.61 11.25
CA LEU A 63 26.62 -7.80 12.40
C LEU A 63 28.10 -7.63 12.02
N ALA A 64 28.52 -8.16 10.86
CA ALA A 64 29.85 -7.98 10.33
C ALA A 64 30.17 -6.53 9.94
N GLY A 65 29.14 -5.75 9.55
CA GLY A 65 29.23 -4.31 9.33
C GLY A 65 29.20 -3.46 10.62
N GLY A 66 29.14 -4.09 11.80
CA GLY A 66 29.14 -3.43 13.11
C GLY A 66 27.80 -2.85 13.55
N MET A 67 26.68 -3.35 12.99
CA MET A 67 25.31 -2.93 13.32
C MET A 67 24.74 -3.82 14.45
N ASP A 68 24.29 -3.22 15.54
CA ASP A 68 23.51 -3.92 16.56
C ASP A 68 22.09 -4.17 16.01
N VAL A 69 21.55 -5.36 16.24
CA VAL A 69 20.24 -5.77 15.72
C VAL A 69 19.31 -6.21 16.85
N ILE A 70 18.13 -5.61 16.89
CA ILE A 70 17.00 -6.11 17.65
C ILE A 70 16.15 -6.93 16.66
N ASP A 71 16.26 -8.25 16.77
CA ASP A 71 15.50 -9.19 15.94
C ASP A 71 14.09 -9.35 16.52
N ILE A 72 13.09 -8.86 15.79
CA ILE A 72 11.68 -8.93 16.20
C ILE A 72 10.97 -10.18 15.64
N GLY A 73 11.71 -11.08 14.98
CA GLY A 73 11.25 -12.39 14.53
C GLY A 73 10.25 -12.36 13.37
N ILE A 74 9.32 -13.32 13.40
CA ILE A 74 8.24 -13.38 12.40
C ILE A 74 7.18 -12.35 12.77
N CYS A 75 6.88 -11.45 11.83
CA CYS A 75 5.94 -10.38 12.06
C CYS A 75 5.36 -9.85 10.72
N SER A 76 4.40 -8.95 10.79
CA SER A 76 3.92 -8.16 9.65
C SER A 76 4.83 -6.95 9.40
N SER A 77 4.80 -6.38 8.18
CA SER A 77 5.54 -5.16 7.83
C SER A 77 5.23 -3.98 8.77
N PRO A 78 3.96 -3.72 9.13
CA PRO A 78 3.61 -2.69 10.11
C PRO A 78 4.33 -2.82 11.46
N LEU A 79 4.65 -4.03 11.91
CA LEU A 79 5.34 -4.24 13.19
C LEU A 79 6.82 -3.82 13.13
N VAL A 80 7.47 -3.92 11.97
CA VAL A 80 8.78 -3.31 11.78
C VAL A 80 8.66 -1.79 11.86
N TYR A 81 7.67 -1.19 11.22
CA TYR A 81 7.42 0.25 11.34
C TYR A 81 7.08 0.64 12.80
N PHE A 82 6.25 -0.15 13.50
CA PHE A 82 5.92 0.06 14.91
C PHE A 82 7.17 0.09 15.79
N SER A 83 8.13 -0.79 15.54
CA SER A 83 9.39 -0.85 16.28
C SER A 83 10.22 0.44 16.17
N LEU A 84 10.14 1.17 15.04
CA LEU A 84 10.84 2.46 14.85
C LEU A 84 10.34 3.56 15.80
N PHE A 85 9.14 3.41 16.37
CA PHE A 85 8.54 4.37 17.27
C PHE A 85 8.56 3.91 18.72
N THR A 86 8.76 2.62 18.99
CA THR A 86 8.61 2.03 20.33
C THR A 86 9.90 1.43 20.87
N LEU A 87 10.86 1.11 20.01
CA LEU A 87 12.17 0.59 20.43
C LEU A 87 13.29 1.60 20.20
N PRO A 88 14.43 1.49 20.88
CA PRO A 88 15.59 2.37 20.72
C PRO A 88 16.40 2.03 19.46
N VAL A 89 15.77 2.10 18.31
CA VAL A 89 16.36 1.79 17.00
C VAL A 89 16.36 3.02 16.09
N GLY A 90 17.40 3.16 15.27
CA GLY A 90 17.52 4.23 14.28
C GLY A 90 17.17 3.82 12.86
N GLY A 91 16.63 2.61 12.67
CA GLY A 91 16.18 2.10 11.38
C GLY A 91 15.63 0.68 11.51
N GLY A 92 15.22 0.10 10.39
CA GLY A 92 14.68 -1.25 10.39
C GLY A 92 14.65 -1.88 9.01
N ILE A 93 14.62 -3.20 8.96
CA ILE A 93 14.49 -3.97 7.72
C ILE A 93 13.41 -5.04 7.90
N MET A 94 12.45 -5.06 6.97
CA MET A 94 11.49 -6.14 6.84
C MET A 94 11.84 -7.03 5.65
N ILE A 95 11.90 -8.34 5.89
CA ILE A 95 12.08 -9.34 4.84
C ILE A 95 10.72 -9.85 4.43
N THR A 96 10.30 -9.50 3.21
CA THR A 96 8.98 -9.85 2.70
C THR A 96 8.91 -9.75 1.17
N GLY A 97 8.07 -10.57 0.57
CA GLY A 97 7.63 -10.41 -0.82
C GLY A 97 6.27 -9.68 -0.93
N SER A 98 5.70 -9.18 0.21
CA SER A 98 4.37 -8.56 0.27
C SER A 98 3.31 -9.47 -0.36
N HIS A 99 2.54 -8.96 -1.31
CA HIS A 99 1.52 -9.67 -2.06
C HIS A 99 2.03 -10.46 -3.28
N ASN A 100 3.34 -10.55 -3.51
CA ASN A 100 3.88 -11.33 -4.63
C ASN A 100 3.74 -12.84 -4.38
N ALA A 101 3.80 -13.63 -5.45
CA ALA A 101 3.78 -15.09 -5.40
C ALA A 101 4.88 -15.66 -4.48
N ALA A 102 4.73 -16.93 -4.08
CA ALA A 102 5.56 -17.55 -3.04
C ALA A 102 7.07 -17.59 -3.36
N GLU A 103 7.43 -17.62 -4.65
CA GLU A 103 8.81 -17.62 -5.13
C GLU A 103 9.52 -16.26 -5.02
N TYR A 104 8.79 -15.18 -4.79
CA TYR A 104 9.37 -13.86 -4.56
C TYR A 104 9.68 -13.61 -3.09
N ASN A 105 10.70 -12.79 -2.86
CA ASN A 105 10.97 -12.18 -1.56
C ASN A 105 11.68 -10.83 -1.76
N GLY A 106 12.00 -10.12 -0.67
CA GLY A 106 12.63 -8.81 -0.77
C GLY A 106 12.93 -8.17 0.57
N PHE A 107 13.30 -6.89 0.52
CA PHE A 107 13.63 -6.09 1.70
C PHE A 107 12.93 -4.73 1.61
N LYS A 108 12.06 -4.44 2.57
CA LYS A 108 11.60 -3.07 2.85
C LYS A 108 12.55 -2.47 3.87
N ILE A 109 13.18 -1.36 3.55
CA ILE A 109 14.28 -0.79 4.31
C ILE A 109 13.88 0.58 4.86
N CYS A 110 14.18 0.83 6.13
CA CYS A 110 13.92 2.08 6.81
C CYS A 110 15.21 2.68 7.38
N LEU A 111 15.34 4.00 7.29
CA LEU A 111 16.34 4.78 8.01
C LEU A 111 15.63 5.87 8.81
N GLY A 112 15.98 6.03 10.07
CA GLY A 112 15.15 6.82 11.00
C GLY A 112 13.76 6.20 11.13
N LYS A 113 12.73 7.02 10.99
CA LYS A 113 11.32 6.60 11.07
C LYS A 113 10.62 6.54 9.71
N THR A 114 11.38 6.43 8.64
CA THR A 114 10.85 6.45 7.26
C THR A 114 11.45 5.34 6.41
N ALA A 115 10.64 4.76 5.52
CA ALA A 115 11.14 3.87 4.48
C ALA A 115 12.01 4.67 3.49
N ILE A 116 13.18 4.15 3.14
CA ILE A 116 14.03 4.74 2.10
C ILE A 116 13.41 4.49 0.71
N HIS A 117 13.59 5.42 -0.20
CA HIS A 117 13.08 5.34 -1.57
C HIS A 117 13.92 6.22 -2.52
N GLY A 118 13.73 6.04 -3.83
CA GLY A 118 14.37 6.90 -4.83
C GLY A 118 15.90 6.94 -4.69
N ASP A 119 16.45 8.13 -4.46
CA ASP A 119 17.90 8.36 -4.37
C ASP A 119 18.58 7.60 -3.22
N ASP A 120 17.89 7.39 -2.10
CA ASP A 120 18.40 6.62 -0.96
C ASP A 120 18.58 5.14 -1.33
N ILE A 121 17.63 4.55 -2.05
CA ILE A 121 17.77 3.17 -2.60
C ILE A 121 18.94 3.10 -3.59
N GLN A 122 19.11 4.12 -4.42
CA GLN A 122 20.25 4.17 -5.36
C GLN A 122 21.59 4.39 -4.66
N GLU A 123 21.61 5.13 -3.53
CA GLU A 123 22.82 5.24 -2.70
C GLU A 123 23.20 3.88 -2.09
N LEU A 124 22.21 3.16 -1.52
CA LEU A 124 22.42 1.81 -1.00
C LEU A 124 22.97 0.88 -2.10
N ARG A 125 22.42 0.97 -3.32
CA ARG A 125 22.91 0.23 -4.47
C ARG A 125 24.36 0.56 -4.77
N ARG A 126 24.71 1.86 -4.84
CA ARG A 126 26.13 2.29 -5.09
C ARG A 126 27.09 1.77 -4.03
N VAL A 127 26.71 1.81 -2.75
CA VAL A 127 27.50 1.23 -1.65
C VAL A 127 27.71 -0.27 -1.86
N MET A 128 26.67 -0.99 -2.25
CA MET A 128 26.74 -2.43 -2.51
C MET A 128 27.63 -2.75 -3.72
N GLU A 129 27.50 -1.99 -4.81
CA GLU A 129 28.30 -2.18 -6.04
C GLU A 129 29.76 -1.84 -5.84
N ALA A 130 30.07 -0.82 -5.05
CA ALA A 130 31.45 -0.44 -4.71
C ALA A 130 32.18 -1.53 -3.90
N GLY A 131 31.44 -2.36 -3.16
CA GLY A 131 32.03 -3.49 -2.40
C GLY A 131 32.95 -3.06 -1.24
N VAL A 132 32.95 -1.78 -0.86
CA VAL A 132 33.73 -1.24 0.27
C VAL A 132 32.77 -1.07 1.44
N PHE A 133 32.82 -2.00 2.38
CA PHE A 133 31.89 -2.05 3.49
C PHE A 133 32.53 -1.65 4.80
N ALA A 134 31.72 -1.09 5.72
CA ALA A 134 32.09 -0.97 7.11
C ALA A 134 32.36 -2.35 7.70
N SER A 135 33.29 -2.43 8.63
CA SER A 135 33.58 -3.66 9.37
C SER A 135 33.43 -3.42 10.87
N GLY A 136 32.98 -4.42 11.60
CA GLY A 136 32.76 -4.33 13.03
C GLY A 136 32.19 -5.62 13.61
N HIS A 137 31.75 -5.55 14.86
CA HIS A 137 31.15 -6.66 15.58
C HIS A 137 29.86 -6.16 16.25
N GLY A 138 28.76 -6.22 15.50
CA GLY A 138 27.44 -5.93 16.05
C GLY A 138 26.93 -7.07 16.94
N ARG A 139 25.94 -6.75 17.77
CA ARG A 139 25.27 -7.72 18.65
C ARG A 139 23.83 -7.93 18.22
N ARG A 140 23.33 -9.16 18.34
CA ARG A 140 21.94 -9.51 18.17
C ARG A 140 21.27 -9.68 19.52
N SER A 141 20.05 -9.16 19.65
CA SER A 141 19.12 -9.49 20.72
C SER A 141 17.73 -9.77 20.12
N ASP A 142 17.00 -10.70 20.70
CA ASP A 142 15.65 -11.03 20.27
C ASP A 142 14.61 -10.23 21.07
N TYR A 143 13.54 -9.77 20.43
CA TYR A 143 12.48 -8.99 21.06
C TYR A 143 11.10 -9.39 20.55
N PRO A 144 10.16 -9.83 21.40
CA PRO A 144 8.80 -10.19 21.01
C PRO A 144 7.93 -8.92 20.85
N ILE A 145 7.82 -8.37 19.64
CA ILE A 145 7.11 -7.10 19.36
C ILE A 145 5.58 -7.22 19.42
N ILE A 146 5.02 -8.41 19.16
CA ILE A 146 3.57 -8.64 19.05
C ILE A 146 2.82 -8.28 20.35
N PRO A 147 3.27 -8.67 21.55
CA PRO A 147 2.60 -8.27 22.80
C PRO A 147 2.49 -6.76 22.98
N ASP A 148 3.53 -6.02 22.63
CA ASP A 148 3.53 -4.56 22.73
C ASP A 148 2.58 -3.91 21.74
N TYR A 149 2.52 -4.44 20.50
CA TYR A 149 1.58 -3.97 19.50
C TYR A 149 0.13 -4.22 19.95
N LEU A 150 -0.20 -5.39 20.45
CA LEU A 150 -1.54 -5.70 20.96
C LEU A 150 -1.90 -4.86 22.18
N ALA A 151 -0.94 -4.59 23.06
CA ALA A 151 -1.12 -3.67 24.19
C ALA A 151 -1.40 -2.23 23.71
N TYR A 152 -0.67 -1.80 22.66
CA TYR A 152 -0.92 -0.50 22.03
C TYR A 152 -2.31 -0.41 21.40
N ILE A 153 -2.74 -1.43 20.65
CA ILE A 153 -4.10 -1.52 20.09
C ILE A 153 -5.15 -1.39 21.20
N LYS A 154 -5.05 -2.21 22.26
CA LYS A 154 -5.96 -2.15 23.39
C LYS A 154 -6.05 -0.75 24.03
N LYS A 155 -4.91 -0.08 24.15
CA LYS A 155 -4.82 1.29 24.70
C LYS A 155 -5.41 2.34 23.76
N SER A 156 -5.25 2.16 22.45
CA SER A 156 -5.71 3.12 21.44
C SER A 156 -7.23 3.14 21.24
N PHE A 157 -7.91 2.06 21.62
CA PHE A 157 -9.35 1.89 21.44
C PHE A 157 -10.09 1.60 22.77
N PRO A 158 -9.94 2.42 23.82
CA PRO A 158 -10.42 2.10 25.18
C PRO A 158 -11.96 2.08 25.31
N HIS A 159 -12.65 2.76 24.41
CA HIS A 159 -14.10 2.94 24.48
C HIS A 159 -14.87 2.15 23.42
N VAL A 160 -14.18 1.40 22.57
CA VAL A 160 -14.84 0.57 21.56
C VAL A 160 -15.56 -0.59 22.23
N LYS A 161 -16.86 -0.67 22.01
CA LYS A 161 -17.73 -1.75 22.50
C LYS A 161 -18.30 -2.49 21.29
N ALA A 162 -17.43 -3.13 20.53
CA ALA A 162 -17.81 -3.88 19.33
C ALA A 162 -18.44 -5.27 19.63
N LYS A 163 -18.99 -5.46 20.82
CA LYS A 163 -19.52 -6.77 21.32
C LYS A 163 -20.61 -7.39 20.44
N GLN A 164 -21.21 -6.62 19.54
CA GLN A 164 -22.24 -7.12 18.64
C GLN A 164 -21.72 -7.29 17.20
N LEU A 165 -20.54 -6.77 16.89
CA LEU A 165 -20.01 -6.87 15.54
C LEU A 165 -19.40 -8.25 15.29
N HIS A 166 -19.85 -8.88 14.21
CA HIS A 166 -19.29 -10.09 13.67
C HIS A 166 -18.41 -9.74 12.47
N VAL A 167 -17.13 -9.99 12.58
CA VAL A 167 -16.12 -9.71 11.55
C VAL A 167 -15.61 -11.03 10.97
N VAL A 168 -15.65 -11.19 9.67
CA VAL A 168 -14.92 -12.25 8.98
C VAL A 168 -13.58 -11.68 8.51
N ILE A 169 -12.50 -12.35 8.86
CA ILE A 169 -11.16 -11.96 8.37
C ILE A 169 -10.61 -13.02 7.44
N ASP A 170 -9.91 -12.58 6.42
CA ASP A 170 -9.13 -13.43 5.52
C ASP A 170 -7.66 -13.00 5.58
N CYS A 171 -6.82 -13.86 6.16
CA CYS A 171 -5.40 -13.59 6.32
C CYS A 171 -4.57 -14.07 5.12
N GLY A 172 -5.18 -14.75 4.13
CA GLY A 172 -4.48 -15.31 2.96
C GLY A 172 -3.25 -16.13 3.32
N ASN A 173 -3.23 -16.81 4.48
CA ASN A 173 -2.07 -17.49 5.06
C ASN A 173 -0.85 -16.56 5.30
N GLY A 174 -1.03 -15.24 5.26
CA GLY A 174 -0.01 -14.21 5.42
C GLY A 174 0.24 -13.82 6.88
N ALA A 175 1.05 -12.77 7.07
CA ALA A 175 1.51 -12.31 8.38
C ALA A 175 0.40 -11.69 9.26
N ALA A 176 -0.77 -11.33 8.69
CA ALA A 176 -1.94 -10.91 9.46
C ALA A 176 -2.42 -12.01 10.43
N SER A 177 -2.19 -13.30 10.10
CA SER A 177 -2.50 -14.46 10.95
C SER A 177 -1.97 -14.36 12.37
N LEU A 178 -0.87 -13.63 12.54
CA LEU A 178 -0.18 -13.50 13.82
C LEU A 178 -0.88 -12.56 14.81
N VAL A 179 -1.65 -11.58 14.30
CA VAL A 179 -2.12 -10.45 15.13
C VAL A 179 -3.57 -10.03 14.87
N ALA A 180 -4.10 -10.18 13.64
CA ALA A 180 -5.36 -9.56 13.24
C ALA A 180 -6.55 -10.05 14.07
N LYS A 181 -6.68 -11.37 14.24
CA LYS A 181 -7.76 -11.94 15.04
C LYS A 181 -7.73 -11.43 16.48
N GLN A 182 -6.57 -11.50 17.12
CA GLN A 182 -6.41 -11.06 18.51
C GLN A 182 -6.70 -9.55 18.67
N ALA A 183 -6.23 -8.74 17.72
CA ALA A 183 -6.47 -7.29 17.73
C ALA A 183 -7.97 -6.96 17.72
N LEU A 184 -8.74 -7.61 16.85
CA LEU A 184 -10.19 -7.39 16.75
C LEU A 184 -10.97 -7.97 17.95
N GLU A 185 -10.57 -9.12 18.47
CA GLU A 185 -11.14 -9.71 19.68
C GLU A 185 -10.90 -8.82 20.92
N LEU A 186 -9.76 -8.11 21.01
CA LEU A 186 -9.50 -7.12 22.06
C LEU A 186 -10.51 -5.96 22.06
N LEU A 187 -11.09 -5.62 20.89
CA LEU A 187 -12.13 -4.62 20.74
C LEU A 187 -13.53 -5.18 21.06
N GLY A 188 -13.63 -6.49 21.27
CA GLY A 188 -14.87 -7.19 21.62
C GLY A 188 -15.65 -7.76 20.43
N CYS A 189 -15.05 -7.81 19.23
CA CYS A 189 -15.68 -8.44 18.08
C CYS A 189 -15.80 -9.96 18.23
N LYS A 190 -16.85 -10.53 17.64
CA LYS A 190 -16.85 -11.93 17.25
C LYS A 190 -16.07 -12.05 15.94
N VAL A 191 -15.03 -12.87 15.89
CA VAL A 191 -14.16 -13.00 14.70
C VAL A 191 -14.24 -14.42 14.13
N THR A 192 -14.60 -14.53 12.86
CA THR A 192 -14.46 -15.75 12.05
C THR A 192 -13.25 -15.59 11.15
N GLY A 193 -12.29 -16.53 11.22
CA GLY A 193 -11.04 -16.46 10.43
C GLY A 193 -11.05 -17.41 9.26
N LEU A 194 -10.65 -16.92 8.09
CA LEU A 194 -10.31 -17.69 6.90
C LEU A 194 -8.78 -17.63 6.73
N TYR A 195 -8.19 -18.79 6.46
CA TYR A 195 -6.76 -18.89 6.11
C TYR A 195 -5.82 -18.18 7.10
N CYS A 196 -6.13 -18.31 8.42
CA CYS A 196 -5.39 -17.67 9.50
C CYS A 196 -4.25 -18.53 10.06
N ASP A 197 -3.87 -19.59 9.38
CA ASP A 197 -2.64 -20.33 9.66
C ASP A 197 -1.53 -19.80 8.77
N LEU A 198 -0.40 -19.36 9.37
CA LEU A 198 0.72 -18.80 8.63
C LEU A 198 1.37 -19.87 7.75
N ASP A 199 1.29 -19.73 6.44
CA ASP A 199 1.90 -20.64 5.47
C ASP A 199 2.43 -19.89 4.24
N GLY A 200 3.75 -19.74 4.16
CA GLY A 200 4.41 -19.03 3.06
C GLY A 200 4.28 -19.66 1.67
N ARG A 201 3.54 -20.76 1.52
CA ARG A 201 3.16 -21.34 0.23
C ARG A 201 1.89 -20.72 -0.34
N PHE A 202 1.10 -20.03 0.51
CA PHE A 202 -0.21 -19.44 0.17
C PHE A 202 -1.15 -20.44 -0.53
N PRO A 203 -1.50 -21.58 0.12
CA PRO A 203 -2.13 -22.73 -0.54
C PRO A 203 -3.58 -22.48 -0.95
N ASN A 204 -4.26 -21.47 -0.44
CA ASN A 204 -5.69 -21.24 -0.69
C ASN A 204 -5.92 -20.25 -1.84
N HIS A 205 -5.35 -19.07 -1.73
CA HIS A 205 -5.33 -18.05 -2.78
C HIS A 205 -4.14 -17.13 -2.62
N HIS A 206 -3.87 -16.35 -3.65
CA HIS A 206 -2.81 -15.34 -3.61
C HIS A 206 -3.19 -14.22 -2.62
N PRO A 207 -2.31 -13.83 -1.68
CA PRO A 207 -2.65 -12.87 -0.63
C PRO A 207 -2.59 -11.41 -1.14
N ASP A 208 -3.49 -11.07 -2.06
CA ASP A 208 -3.65 -9.73 -2.63
C ASP A 208 -5.13 -9.33 -2.63
N PRO A 209 -5.57 -8.47 -1.68
CA PRO A 209 -6.96 -8.03 -1.58
C PRO A 209 -7.37 -7.01 -2.66
N THR A 210 -6.49 -6.67 -3.59
CA THR A 210 -6.82 -5.82 -4.74
C THR A 210 -7.38 -6.61 -5.92
N VAL A 211 -7.34 -7.93 -5.85
CA VAL A 211 -7.82 -8.85 -6.88
C VAL A 211 -9.13 -9.46 -6.40
N LEU A 212 -10.21 -9.26 -7.18
CA LEU A 212 -11.56 -9.67 -6.78
C LEU A 212 -11.68 -11.18 -6.53
N GLU A 213 -11.02 -11.97 -7.35
CA GLU A 213 -11.00 -13.43 -7.25
C GLU A 213 -10.45 -13.91 -5.90
N ASN A 214 -9.46 -13.20 -5.34
CA ASN A 214 -8.86 -13.53 -4.05
C ASN A 214 -9.79 -13.18 -2.86
N LEU A 215 -10.83 -12.39 -3.08
CA LEU A 215 -11.82 -12.03 -2.08
C LEU A 215 -13.10 -12.88 -2.14
N SER A 216 -13.20 -13.82 -3.09
CA SER A 216 -14.44 -14.60 -3.32
C SER A 216 -14.89 -15.37 -2.09
N ASP A 217 -13.97 -16.04 -1.40
CA ASP A 217 -14.30 -16.82 -0.19
C ASP A 217 -14.69 -15.90 0.97
N LEU A 218 -14.02 -14.74 1.10
CA LEU A 218 -14.39 -13.73 2.08
C LEU A 218 -15.79 -13.17 1.82
N MET A 219 -16.12 -12.85 0.56
CA MET A 219 -17.44 -12.34 0.15
C MET A 219 -18.54 -13.38 0.43
N GLN A 220 -18.26 -14.65 0.18
CA GLN A 220 -19.17 -15.76 0.47
C GLN A 220 -19.34 -15.93 1.99
N ALA A 221 -18.26 -15.98 2.75
CA ALA A 221 -18.29 -16.19 4.20
C ALA A 221 -19.02 -15.05 4.94
N VAL A 222 -18.88 -13.79 4.49
CA VAL A 222 -19.66 -12.65 5.03
C VAL A 222 -21.16 -12.94 4.94
N LYS A 223 -21.65 -13.39 3.79
CA LYS A 223 -23.07 -13.71 3.56
C LYS A 223 -23.52 -14.93 4.38
N GLU A 224 -22.75 -16.00 4.36
CA GLU A 224 -23.08 -17.25 5.08
C GLU A 224 -23.16 -17.05 6.58
N HIS A 225 -22.22 -16.30 7.14
CA HIS A 225 -22.17 -16.01 8.56
C HIS A 225 -23.02 -14.80 8.96
N ARG A 226 -23.62 -14.08 8.01
CA ARG A 226 -24.34 -12.81 8.24
C ARG A 226 -23.47 -11.84 9.04
N ALA A 227 -22.21 -11.72 8.63
CA ALA A 227 -21.26 -10.87 9.30
C ALA A 227 -21.50 -9.39 8.94
N ASP A 228 -21.12 -8.49 9.83
CA ASP A 228 -21.26 -7.04 9.62
C ASP A 228 -20.23 -6.50 8.65
N VAL A 229 -19.06 -7.17 8.56
CA VAL A 229 -17.97 -6.78 7.66
C VAL A 229 -17.02 -7.96 7.42
N GLY A 230 -16.47 -8.02 6.21
CA GLY A 230 -15.34 -8.85 5.84
C GLY A 230 -14.08 -8.02 5.67
N ILE A 231 -12.93 -8.54 6.11
CA ILE A 231 -11.63 -7.86 6.01
C ILE A 231 -10.60 -8.83 5.46
N GLY A 232 -10.04 -8.51 4.28
CA GLY A 232 -8.95 -9.25 3.67
C GLY A 232 -7.62 -8.51 3.85
N TYR A 233 -6.54 -9.27 4.04
CA TYR A 233 -5.17 -8.75 4.21
C TYR A 233 -4.26 -9.24 3.11
N ASP A 234 -3.24 -8.45 2.78
CA ASP A 234 -2.16 -8.95 1.93
C ASP A 234 -1.09 -9.73 2.72
N GLY A 235 -0.11 -10.28 2.01
CA GLY A 235 0.84 -11.23 2.58
C GLY A 235 1.66 -10.72 3.76
N ASP A 236 1.94 -9.43 3.85
CA ASP A 236 2.67 -8.80 4.97
C ASP A 236 1.82 -7.80 5.77
N ALA A 237 0.50 -7.78 5.53
CA ALA A 237 -0.52 -7.07 6.29
C ALA A 237 -0.36 -5.54 6.32
N ASP A 238 0.14 -4.94 5.26
CA ASP A 238 0.15 -3.50 5.08
C ASP A 238 -0.98 -2.98 4.18
N ARG A 239 -1.79 -3.90 3.57
CA ARG A 239 -2.98 -3.60 2.79
C ARG A 239 -4.23 -4.26 3.35
N ILE A 240 -5.33 -3.49 3.33
CA ILE A 240 -6.66 -3.93 3.72
C ILE A 240 -7.61 -3.93 2.51
N GLY A 241 -8.36 -5.02 2.34
CA GLY A 241 -9.58 -5.08 1.54
C GLY A 241 -10.78 -5.15 2.46
N ALA A 242 -11.87 -4.47 2.13
CA ALA A 242 -13.10 -4.51 2.92
C ALA A 242 -14.29 -5.03 2.09
N VAL A 243 -15.12 -5.84 2.71
CA VAL A 243 -16.36 -6.39 2.14
C VAL A 243 -17.50 -6.00 3.06
N ASP A 244 -18.55 -5.39 2.51
CA ASP A 244 -19.73 -5.00 3.28
C ASP A 244 -20.62 -6.19 3.65
N GLU A 245 -21.63 -5.97 4.47
CA GLU A 245 -22.58 -6.96 4.95
C GLU A 245 -23.41 -7.63 3.81
N GLN A 246 -23.41 -7.04 2.62
CA GLN A 246 -24.05 -7.61 1.42
C GLN A 246 -23.06 -8.47 0.61
N GLY A 247 -21.81 -8.55 1.05
CA GLY A 247 -20.75 -9.26 0.33
C GLY A 247 -20.23 -8.48 -0.89
N GLN A 248 -20.35 -7.14 -0.89
CA GLN A 248 -19.78 -6.29 -1.93
C GLN A 248 -18.45 -5.71 -1.48
N VAL A 249 -17.48 -5.66 -2.38
CA VAL A 249 -16.15 -5.11 -2.08
C VAL A 249 -16.22 -3.58 -2.03
N LEU A 250 -15.74 -3.03 -0.92
CA LEU A 250 -15.49 -1.60 -0.77
C LEU A 250 -14.02 -1.32 -1.06
N TRP A 251 -13.73 -0.85 -2.26
CA TRP A 251 -12.35 -0.58 -2.71
C TRP A 251 -11.68 0.50 -1.87
N GLY A 252 -10.33 0.51 -1.86
CA GLY A 252 -9.53 1.35 -0.98
C GLY A 252 -9.86 2.85 -0.99
N ASP A 253 -10.20 3.42 -2.14
CA ASP A 253 -10.62 4.81 -2.25
C ASP A 253 -11.98 5.09 -1.59
N ARG A 254 -12.94 4.15 -1.68
CA ARG A 254 -14.23 4.23 -0.99
C ARG A 254 -14.07 3.98 0.52
N LEU A 255 -13.24 3.03 0.89
CA LEU A 255 -12.91 2.77 2.29
C LEU A 255 -12.24 4.00 2.94
N LEU A 256 -11.35 4.68 2.20
CA LEU A 256 -10.74 5.92 2.66
C LEU A 256 -11.77 7.03 2.92
N VAL A 257 -12.87 7.10 2.15
CA VAL A 257 -13.98 8.02 2.44
C VAL A 257 -14.58 7.75 3.82
N VAL A 258 -14.78 6.47 4.19
CA VAL A 258 -15.32 6.10 5.51
C VAL A 258 -14.42 6.63 6.63
N TYR A 259 -13.12 6.41 6.53
CA TYR A 259 -12.15 6.91 7.51
C TYR A 259 -12.06 8.44 7.53
N ALA A 260 -12.04 9.07 6.35
CA ALA A 260 -11.98 10.52 6.23
C ALA A 260 -13.19 11.20 6.88
N ARG A 261 -14.39 10.66 6.69
CA ARG A 261 -15.63 11.16 7.28
C ARG A 261 -15.60 11.14 8.80
N ASP A 262 -15.13 10.06 9.39
CA ASP A 262 -15.00 9.94 10.86
C ASP A 262 -14.01 10.97 11.41
N ILE A 263 -12.84 11.09 10.80
CA ILE A 263 -11.81 12.06 11.22
C ILE A 263 -12.28 13.49 11.04
N LEU A 264 -12.89 13.84 9.89
CA LEU A 264 -13.34 15.19 9.60
C LEU A 264 -14.51 15.65 10.49
N ALA A 265 -15.33 14.71 10.97
CA ALA A 265 -16.37 15.02 11.95
C ALA A 265 -15.79 15.50 13.29
N GLU A 266 -14.63 14.99 13.69
CA GLU A 266 -13.94 15.37 14.93
C GLU A 266 -12.90 16.49 14.72
N LYS A 267 -12.26 16.52 13.54
CA LYS A 267 -11.17 17.44 13.19
C LYS A 267 -11.40 18.09 11.83
N PRO A 268 -12.37 19.04 11.71
CA PRO A 268 -12.57 19.79 10.48
C PRO A 268 -11.28 20.49 10.01
N GLY A 269 -11.10 20.66 8.71
CA GLY A 269 -9.90 21.27 8.13
C GLY A 269 -8.71 20.33 7.97
N SER A 270 -8.81 19.09 8.45
CA SER A 270 -7.72 18.12 8.33
C SER A 270 -7.35 17.82 6.87
N THR A 271 -6.06 17.57 6.64
CA THR A 271 -5.55 17.15 5.33
C THR A 271 -5.67 15.64 5.17
N ILE A 272 -6.29 15.24 4.06
CA ILE A 272 -6.42 13.84 3.64
C ILE A 272 -5.71 13.69 2.30
N ILE A 273 -4.84 12.68 2.18
CA ILE A 273 -4.06 12.42 0.96
C ILE A 273 -4.54 11.13 0.30
N SER A 274 -4.66 11.16 -1.04
CA SER A 274 -4.75 9.94 -1.82
C SER A 274 -3.96 10.07 -3.13
N GLU A 275 -3.93 9.00 -3.91
CA GLU A 275 -3.10 8.94 -5.11
C GLU A 275 -3.92 9.09 -6.40
N VAL A 276 -3.23 9.33 -7.52
CA VAL A 276 -3.85 9.66 -8.81
C VAL A 276 -4.87 8.64 -9.33
N LYS A 277 -4.87 7.40 -8.83
CA LYS A 277 -5.83 6.36 -9.23
C LYS A 277 -7.16 6.46 -8.47
N ALA A 278 -7.19 7.15 -7.32
CA ALA A 278 -8.39 7.23 -6.49
C ALA A 278 -9.54 7.94 -7.21
N SER A 279 -10.77 7.52 -6.91
CA SER A 279 -11.99 8.11 -7.45
C SER A 279 -12.08 9.61 -7.16
N GLN A 280 -12.64 10.36 -8.10
CA GLN A 280 -12.87 11.80 -7.90
C GLN A 280 -13.83 12.06 -6.72
N CYS A 281 -14.77 11.14 -6.47
CA CYS A 281 -15.72 11.26 -5.37
C CYS A 281 -15.05 11.37 -3.98
N LEU A 282 -13.87 10.78 -3.78
CA LEU A 282 -13.11 10.90 -2.54
C LEU A 282 -12.68 12.36 -2.30
N TYR A 283 -12.09 12.99 -3.30
CA TYR A 283 -11.61 14.38 -3.20
C TYR A 283 -12.75 15.36 -2.98
N ASP A 284 -13.86 15.14 -3.68
CA ASP A 284 -15.05 15.97 -3.60
C ASP A 284 -15.76 15.81 -2.24
N ASP A 285 -15.86 14.57 -1.71
CA ASP A 285 -16.47 14.33 -0.39
C ASP A 285 -15.63 14.93 0.75
N VAL A 286 -14.30 14.77 0.70
CA VAL A 286 -13.39 15.41 1.67
C VAL A 286 -13.56 16.93 1.65
N ALA A 287 -13.56 17.55 0.47
CA ALA A 287 -13.76 18.99 0.33
C ALA A 287 -15.14 19.43 0.83
N LYS A 288 -16.21 18.71 0.46
CA LYS A 288 -17.59 18.97 0.90
C LYS A 288 -17.73 18.93 2.44
N ARG A 289 -16.92 18.11 3.11
CA ARG A 289 -16.91 17.99 4.58
C ARG A 289 -15.91 18.92 5.27
N GLY A 290 -15.38 19.90 4.52
CA GLY A 290 -14.48 20.92 5.06
C GLY A 290 -13.05 20.43 5.30
N GLY A 291 -12.65 19.29 4.73
CA GLY A 291 -11.27 18.80 4.73
C GLY A 291 -10.46 19.35 3.56
N ARG A 292 -9.15 19.26 3.65
CA ARG A 292 -8.23 19.56 2.55
C ARG A 292 -7.83 18.25 1.84
N ALA A 293 -8.36 18.03 0.65
CA ALA A 293 -8.03 16.88 -0.18
C ALA A 293 -6.74 17.14 -0.99
N VAL A 294 -5.77 16.24 -0.90
CA VAL A 294 -4.51 16.32 -1.65
C VAL A 294 -4.34 15.07 -2.50
N MET A 295 -4.21 15.26 -3.82
CA MET A 295 -3.84 14.18 -4.74
C MET A 295 -2.33 14.10 -4.88
N TRP A 296 -1.76 12.90 -4.81
CA TRP A 296 -0.33 12.70 -4.89
C TRP A 296 0.06 11.52 -5.79
N LYS A 297 1.37 11.25 -5.86
CA LYS A 297 1.92 10.11 -6.59
C LYS A 297 1.57 8.79 -5.90
N THR A 298 1.40 7.72 -6.68
CA THR A 298 1.24 6.36 -6.17
C THR A 298 2.54 5.84 -5.58
N GLY A 299 2.45 5.22 -4.41
CA GLY A 299 3.54 4.52 -3.73
C GLY A 299 3.62 4.87 -2.24
N HIS A 300 3.57 3.81 -1.42
CA HIS A 300 3.46 3.94 0.04
C HIS A 300 4.56 4.83 0.67
N SER A 301 5.79 4.76 0.17
CA SER A 301 6.89 5.60 0.68
C SER A 301 6.72 7.07 0.29
N LEU A 302 6.25 7.36 -0.93
CA LEU A 302 5.96 8.72 -1.40
C LEU A 302 4.78 9.33 -0.66
N ILE A 303 3.75 8.54 -0.36
CA ILE A 303 2.60 8.96 0.45
C ILE A 303 3.04 9.30 1.88
N LYS A 304 3.85 8.44 2.53
CA LYS A 304 4.38 8.70 3.88
C LYS A 304 5.19 10.00 3.94
N ALA A 305 6.05 10.23 2.95
CA ALA A 305 6.82 11.48 2.84
C ALA A 305 5.90 12.70 2.69
N LYS A 306 4.88 12.61 1.81
CA LYS A 306 3.92 13.69 1.58
C LYS A 306 3.03 13.94 2.80
N MET A 307 2.63 12.91 3.53
CA MET A 307 1.90 13.08 4.79
C MET A 307 2.68 13.93 5.81
N LYS A 308 3.96 13.68 5.92
CA LYS A 308 4.84 14.48 6.82
C LYS A 308 4.96 15.92 6.35
N GLU A 309 5.15 16.15 5.04
CA GLU A 309 5.26 17.48 4.43
C GLU A 309 3.97 18.30 4.66
N GLU A 310 2.82 17.71 4.44
CA GLU A 310 1.50 18.36 4.49
C GLU A 310 0.85 18.30 5.89
N ALA A 311 1.52 17.70 6.88
CA ALA A 311 0.94 17.40 8.20
C ALA A 311 -0.43 16.69 8.09
N ALA A 312 -0.54 15.76 7.11
CA ALA A 312 -1.79 15.05 6.86
C ALA A 312 -2.07 14.03 7.95
N VAL A 313 -3.34 13.94 8.36
CA VAL A 313 -3.77 13.05 9.45
C VAL A 313 -4.18 11.67 8.95
N LEU A 314 -4.51 11.55 7.67
CA LEU A 314 -4.91 10.33 7.01
C LEU A 314 -4.44 10.33 5.57
N ALA A 315 -4.00 9.17 5.10
CA ALA A 315 -3.84 8.92 3.68
C ALA A 315 -4.29 7.50 3.32
N GLY A 316 -4.54 7.27 2.03
CA GLY A 316 -4.85 5.94 1.54
C GLY A 316 -4.63 5.80 0.05
N GLU A 317 -4.38 4.57 -0.37
CA GLU A 317 -4.26 4.19 -1.77
C GLU A 317 -5.39 3.25 -2.17
N MET A 318 -5.74 3.23 -3.44
CA MET A 318 -6.72 2.28 -3.98
C MET A 318 -6.30 0.82 -3.73
N SER A 319 -5.01 0.58 -3.64
CA SER A 319 -4.43 -0.74 -3.32
C SER A 319 -4.66 -1.22 -1.88
N GLY A 320 -5.30 -0.41 -1.03
CA GLY A 320 -5.62 -0.77 0.35
C GLY A 320 -4.57 -0.37 1.39
N HIS A 321 -3.46 0.27 1.01
CA HIS A 321 -2.60 0.91 2.00
C HIS A 321 -3.35 2.05 2.68
N MET A 322 -3.48 2.00 4.01
CA MET A 322 -4.15 3.02 4.83
C MET A 322 -3.18 3.52 5.89
N PHE A 323 -2.96 4.83 5.91
CA PHE A 323 -1.95 5.51 6.73
C PHE A 323 -2.64 6.46 7.70
N PHE A 324 -2.59 6.14 8.98
CA PHE A 324 -3.17 7.00 10.02
C PHE A 324 -2.07 7.74 10.77
N ALA A 325 -2.05 9.08 10.70
CA ALA A 325 -1.32 9.93 11.65
C ALA A 325 -2.26 10.48 12.73
N ASP A 326 -3.57 10.34 12.56
CA ASP A 326 -4.56 10.55 13.60
C ASP A 326 -4.55 9.38 14.59
N ARG A 327 -4.10 9.61 15.80
CA ARG A 327 -3.98 8.63 16.88
C ARG A 327 -3.02 7.45 16.57
N TYR A 328 -2.17 7.60 15.56
CA TYR A 328 -1.16 6.63 15.15
C TYR A 328 0.06 7.33 14.55
N PHE A 329 0.97 6.59 13.93
CA PHE A 329 2.31 7.09 13.57
C PHE A 329 2.48 7.50 12.11
N GLY A 330 1.46 7.35 11.25
CA GLY A 330 1.50 7.80 9.86
C GLY A 330 2.12 6.81 8.87
N TYR A 331 2.15 5.54 9.21
CA TYR A 331 2.52 4.47 8.26
C TYR A 331 1.34 3.55 7.96
N ASP A 332 1.49 2.75 6.92
CA ASP A 332 0.51 1.78 6.44
C ASP A 332 0.40 0.57 7.37
N ASP A 333 -0.80 0.33 7.91
CA ASP A 333 -1.08 -0.77 8.82
C ASP A 333 -2.52 -1.26 8.64
N ALA A 334 -2.67 -2.41 7.99
CA ALA A 334 -4.00 -2.97 7.71
C ALA A 334 -4.71 -3.45 8.96
N VAL A 335 -4.00 -3.93 9.97
CA VAL A 335 -4.61 -4.39 11.23
C VAL A 335 -5.09 -3.19 12.06
N TYR A 336 -4.31 -2.11 12.14
CA TYR A 336 -4.76 -0.87 12.75
C TYR A 336 -5.95 -0.26 12.00
N ALA A 337 -5.90 -0.25 10.65
CA ALA A 337 -7.02 0.21 9.82
C ALA A 337 -8.29 -0.61 10.07
N SER A 338 -8.17 -1.93 10.26
CA SER A 338 -9.29 -2.80 10.62
C SER A 338 -9.91 -2.42 11.97
N CYS A 339 -9.08 -2.11 12.96
CA CYS A 339 -9.55 -1.63 14.27
C CYS A 339 -10.29 -0.30 14.15
N ARG A 340 -9.80 0.63 13.30
CA ARG A 340 -10.49 1.90 13.00
C ARG A 340 -11.83 1.68 12.30
N LEU A 341 -11.93 0.73 11.36
CA LEU A 341 -13.18 0.38 10.69
C LEU A 341 -14.21 -0.15 11.66
N VAL A 342 -13.81 -1.06 12.54
CA VAL A 342 -14.67 -1.62 13.58
C VAL A 342 -15.12 -0.55 14.59
N GLU A 343 -14.25 0.38 14.98
CA GLU A 343 -14.60 1.53 15.82
C GLU A 343 -15.70 2.37 15.17
N ILE A 344 -15.55 2.68 13.87
CA ILE A 344 -16.53 3.47 13.11
C ILE A 344 -17.87 2.75 13.03
N LEU A 345 -17.89 1.46 12.72
CA LEU A 345 -19.11 0.66 12.66
C LEU A 345 -19.81 0.59 14.01
N ALA A 346 -19.05 0.37 15.09
CA ALA A 346 -19.59 0.34 16.44
C ALA A 346 -20.19 1.69 16.88
N LYS A 347 -19.61 2.82 16.45
CA LYS A 347 -20.07 4.17 16.70
C LYS A 347 -21.28 4.53 15.84
N ALA A 348 -21.25 4.21 14.57
CA ALA A 348 -22.28 4.57 13.60
C ALA A 348 -23.58 3.77 13.79
N GLN A 349 -23.50 2.53 14.29
CA GLN A 349 -24.62 1.59 14.41
C GLN A 349 -25.40 1.43 13.08
N GLN A 350 -24.69 1.48 11.99
CA GLN A 350 -25.20 1.34 10.62
C GLN A 350 -24.29 0.37 9.85
N PRO A 351 -24.84 -0.37 8.88
CA PRO A 351 -24.04 -1.25 8.04
C PRO A 351 -23.02 -0.46 7.20
N LEU A 352 -21.94 -1.11 6.83
CA LEU A 352 -20.85 -0.49 6.06
C LEU A 352 -21.33 0.08 4.73
N SER A 353 -22.23 -0.62 4.03
CA SER A 353 -22.82 -0.15 2.77
C SER A 353 -23.56 1.19 2.93
N ALA A 354 -24.25 1.41 4.05
CA ALA A 354 -24.97 2.64 4.32
C ALA A 354 -24.04 3.86 4.51
N LEU A 355 -22.83 3.65 5.04
CA LEU A 355 -21.85 4.72 5.28
C LEU A 355 -21.34 5.39 3.99
N VAL A 356 -21.55 4.75 2.83
CA VAL A 356 -21.11 5.26 1.51
C VAL A 356 -22.24 5.35 0.50
N SER A 357 -23.47 5.08 0.89
CA SER A 357 -24.66 5.03 -0.01
C SER A 357 -25.01 6.37 -0.64
N ASP A 358 -24.62 7.49 -0.01
CA ASP A 358 -24.83 8.86 -0.50
C ASP A 358 -23.75 9.32 -1.50
N LEU A 359 -22.71 8.53 -1.73
CA LEU A 359 -21.69 8.86 -2.72
C LEU A 359 -22.25 8.76 -4.14
N PRO A 360 -21.85 9.67 -5.03
CA PRO A 360 -22.28 9.61 -6.43
C PRO A 360 -22.01 8.25 -7.05
N HIS A 361 -22.99 7.75 -7.79
CA HIS A 361 -22.79 6.54 -8.59
C HIS A 361 -21.88 6.87 -9.76
N SER A 362 -20.79 6.13 -9.87
CA SER A 362 -19.88 6.20 -11.01
C SER A 362 -19.58 4.77 -11.53
N VAL A 363 -19.37 4.69 -12.82
CA VAL A 363 -18.87 3.47 -13.47
C VAL A 363 -17.36 3.55 -13.52
N VAL A 364 -16.68 2.54 -13.01
CA VAL A 364 -15.21 2.51 -12.93
C VAL A 364 -14.67 1.25 -13.58
N THR A 365 -13.46 1.32 -14.15
CA THR A 365 -12.73 0.12 -14.51
C THR A 365 -11.90 -0.38 -13.31
N PRO A 366 -11.60 -1.69 -13.24
CA PRO A 366 -10.45 -2.13 -12.46
C PRO A 366 -9.16 -1.45 -12.99
N GLU A 367 -8.06 -1.66 -12.28
CA GLU A 367 -6.73 -1.29 -12.78
C GLU A 367 -6.40 -2.14 -14.01
N ILE A 368 -6.14 -1.48 -15.14
CA ILE A 368 -5.78 -2.14 -16.40
C ILE A 368 -4.27 -2.03 -16.55
N ARG A 369 -3.60 -3.18 -16.71
CA ARG A 369 -2.16 -3.25 -16.93
C ARG A 369 -1.87 -3.53 -18.39
N VAL A 370 -0.92 -2.77 -18.96
CA VAL A 370 -0.43 -2.94 -20.32
C VAL A 370 1.08 -3.13 -20.26
N ASP A 371 1.55 -4.32 -20.59
CA ASP A 371 2.97 -4.64 -20.56
C ASP A 371 3.75 -3.71 -21.50
N LEU A 372 4.80 -3.13 -20.98
CA LEU A 372 5.70 -2.25 -21.72
C LEU A 372 7.07 -2.20 -21.02
N PRO A 373 8.18 -2.38 -21.78
CA PRO A 373 9.52 -2.36 -21.21
C PRO A 373 9.83 -1.08 -20.44
N ASP A 374 10.62 -1.22 -19.37
CA ASP A 374 11.07 -0.10 -18.54
C ASP A 374 11.82 0.99 -19.33
N THR A 375 12.48 0.62 -20.41
CA THR A 375 13.25 1.51 -21.26
C THR A 375 12.43 2.53 -22.04
N VAL A 376 11.12 2.25 -22.25
CA VAL A 376 10.26 3.09 -23.12
C VAL A 376 8.98 3.57 -22.43
N LYS A 377 8.57 2.96 -21.31
CA LYS A 377 7.28 3.26 -20.69
C LYS A 377 7.11 4.73 -20.26
N PHE A 378 8.17 5.36 -19.78
CA PHE A 378 8.14 6.77 -19.38
C PHE A 378 8.05 7.71 -20.59
N ASP A 379 8.74 7.39 -21.68
CA ASP A 379 8.70 8.17 -22.92
C ASP A 379 7.32 8.10 -23.60
N VAL A 380 6.66 6.93 -23.53
CA VAL A 380 5.28 6.77 -23.99
C VAL A 380 4.32 7.67 -23.20
N VAL A 381 4.40 7.66 -21.87
CA VAL A 381 3.57 8.51 -21.01
C VAL A 381 3.83 9.99 -21.26
N GLU A 382 5.11 10.38 -21.41
CA GLU A 382 5.49 11.77 -21.69
C GLU A 382 4.95 12.26 -23.05
N ARG A 383 4.93 11.38 -24.06
CA ARG A 383 4.35 11.70 -25.36
C ARG A 383 2.82 11.90 -25.26
N VAL A 384 2.12 11.03 -24.54
CA VAL A 384 0.69 11.18 -24.26
C VAL A 384 0.45 12.50 -23.51
N ARG A 385 1.27 12.83 -22.50
CA ARG A 385 1.19 14.09 -21.75
C ARG A 385 1.27 15.32 -22.66
N LYS A 386 2.23 15.33 -23.60
CA LYS A 386 2.40 16.44 -24.57
C LYS A 386 1.15 16.62 -25.43
N ARG A 387 0.59 15.54 -25.96
CA ARG A 387 -0.64 15.59 -26.79
C ARG A 387 -1.84 16.12 -25.99
N PHE A 388 -2.10 15.62 -24.79
CA PHE A 388 -3.19 16.13 -23.96
C PHE A 388 -2.97 17.58 -23.53
N THR A 389 -1.72 18.02 -23.35
CA THR A 389 -1.41 19.43 -23.09
C THR A 389 -1.80 20.33 -24.28
N GLU A 390 -1.58 19.89 -25.52
CA GLU A 390 -2.04 20.62 -26.71
C GLU A 390 -3.57 20.62 -26.83
N TYR A 391 -4.24 19.49 -26.55
CA TYR A 391 -5.70 19.45 -26.56
C TYR A 391 -6.32 20.39 -25.53
N LEU A 392 -5.71 20.52 -24.36
CA LEU A 392 -6.18 21.47 -23.33
C LEU A 392 -6.10 22.94 -23.81
N LYS A 393 -5.06 23.29 -24.58
CA LYS A 393 -4.91 24.65 -25.17
C LYS A 393 -5.93 24.93 -26.27
N THR A 394 -6.17 23.96 -27.14
CA THR A 394 -7.03 24.15 -28.32
C THR A 394 -8.53 24.15 -27.99
N LYS A 395 -8.92 23.57 -26.84
CA LYS A 395 -10.32 23.41 -26.38
C LYS A 395 -11.22 22.73 -27.42
N GLN A 396 -10.65 21.95 -28.33
CA GLN A 396 -11.41 21.19 -29.33
C GLN A 396 -12.05 19.96 -28.68
N GLY A 397 -13.24 19.60 -29.16
CA GLY A 397 -13.87 18.34 -28.79
C GLY A 397 -13.07 17.15 -29.29
N LEU A 398 -12.75 16.20 -28.42
CA LEU A 398 -11.89 15.05 -28.69
C LEU A 398 -12.68 13.78 -28.99
N GLY A 399 -12.21 13.03 -29.98
CA GLY A 399 -12.82 11.79 -30.40
C GLY A 399 -14.21 11.94 -31.02
N PRO A 400 -14.86 10.80 -31.39
CA PRO A 400 -16.17 10.80 -32.05
C PRO A 400 -17.29 11.45 -31.22
N LYS A 401 -17.21 11.35 -29.88
CA LYS A 401 -18.20 11.94 -28.96
C LYS A 401 -17.89 13.40 -28.57
N LYS A 402 -16.86 14.02 -29.17
CA LYS A 402 -16.44 15.41 -28.91
C LYS A 402 -16.25 15.70 -27.42
N LEU A 403 -15.56 14.80 -26.71
CA LEU A 403 -15.26 14.96 -25.28
C LEU A 403 -14.51 16.27 -25.03
N THR A 404 -14.91 17.00 -24.00
CA THR A 404 -14.28 18.26 -23.61
C THR A 404 -13.28 18.00 -22.48
N LEU A 405 -11.98 18.18 -22.76
CA LEU A 405 -10.95 18.11 -21.75
C LEU A 405 -10.98 19.37 -20.88
N ARG A 406 -11.21 19.22 -19.58
CA ARG A 406 -11.32 20.32 -18.61
C ARG A 406 -10.03 20.60 -17.88
N ASN A 407 -9.30 19.57 -17.52
CA ASN A 407 -8.05 19.68 -16.75
C ASN A 407 -7.13 18.52 -17.04
N LEU A 408 -5.85 18.69 -16.71
CA LEU A 408 -4.82 17.69 -16.84
C LEU A 408 -3.97 17.66 -15.56
N ILE A 409 -3.96 16.54 -14.86
CA ILE A 409 -3.12 16.32 -13.68
C ILE A 409 -1.94 15.45 -14.10
N THR A 410 -0.72 15.96 -13.87
CA THR A 410 0.52 15.34 -14.38
C THR A 410 1.54 15.02 -13.28
N ILE A 411 1.09 14.90 -12.04
CA ILE A 411 1.96 14.61 -10.89
C ILE A 411 2.53 13.18 -10.92
N ASP A 412 1.77 12.22 -11.53
CA ASP A 412 2.18 10.83 -11.70
C ASP A 412 1.49 10.26 -12.96
N GLY A 413 2.12 10.47 -14.11
CA GLY A 413 1.54 10.15 -15.40
C GLY A 413 0.61 11.24 -15.93
N VAL A 414 -0.51 10.84 -16.52
CA VAL A 414 -1.49 11.73 -17.17
C VAL A 414 -2.89 11.34 -16.71
N ARG A 415 -3.51 12.13 -15.85
CA ARG A 415 -4.92 12.02 -15.52
C ARG A 415 -5.68 13.13 -16.24
N ALA A 416 -6.39 12.77 -17.30
CA ALA A 416 -7.20 13.67 -18.11
C ALA A 416 -8.62 13.75 -17.55
N ILE A 417 -9.06 14.95 -17.18
CA ILE A 417 -10.38 15.22 -16.58
C ILE A 417 -11.30 15.77 -17.68
N PHE A 418 -12.43 15.12 -17.88
CA PHE A 418 -13.50 15.51 -18.80
C PHE A 418 -14.75 15.94 -18.02
N ASP A 419 -15.81 16.39 -18.72
CA ASP A 419 -17.07 16.81 -18.07
C ASP A 419 -17.72 15.69 -17.26
N ASP A 420 -17.73 14.47 -17.82
CA ASP A 420 -18.47 13.34 -17.27
C ASP A 420 -17.56 12.21 -16.72
N GLY A 421 -16.28 12.49 -16.52
CA GLY A 421 -15.35 11.49 -16.01
C GLY A 421 -13.88 11.83 -16.19
N TRP A 422 -13.04 10.86 -15.97
CA TRP A 422 -11.59 10.98 -16.15
C TRP A 422 -10.97 9.65 -16.61
N GLY A 423 -9.78 9.76 -17.19
CA GLY A 423 -8.94 8.60 -17.49
C GLY A 423 -7.49 8.86 -17.16
N LEU A 424 -6.83 7.83 -16.65
CA LEU A 424 -5.44 7.85 -16.22
C LEU A 424 -4.60 6.91 -17.07
N ILE A 425 -3.41 7.35 -17.41
CA ILE A 425 -2.29 6.53 -17.89
C ILE A 425 -1.02 6.92 -17.12
N ARG A 426 -0.37 5.96 -16.49
CA ARG A 426 0.89 6.16 -15.78
C ARG A 426 1.87 4.99 -15.98
N ALA A 427 3.16 5.24 -15.84
CA ALA A 427 4.16 4.18 -15.80
C ALA A 427 4.20 3.56 -14.40
N SER A 428 4.19 2.23 -14.30
CA SER A 428 4.40 1.55 -13.03
C SER A 428 5.84 1.74 -12.54
N ASN A 429 6.04 2.06 -11.26
CA ASN A 429 7.37 2.19 -10.66
C ASN A 429 7.98 0.84 -10.25
N THR A 430 7.16 -0.22 -10.20
CA THR A 430 7.56 -1.53 -9.69
C THR A 430 7.51 -2.65 -10.73
N GLN A 431 6.86 -2.41 -11.87
CA GLN A 431 6.67 -3.40 -12.93
C GLN A 431 6.94 -2.81 -14.32
N PRO A 432 7.36 -3.61 -15.32
CA PRO A 432 7.52 -3.17 -16.71
C PRO A 432 6.15 -3.06 -17.40
N ALA A 433 5.32 -2.13 -16.91
CA ALA A 433 3.95 -1.95 -17.39
C ALA A 433 3.49 -0.49 -17.27
N LEU A 434 2.50 -0.16 -18.09
CA LEU A 434 1.63 0.99 -17.89
C LEU A 434 0.40 0.58 -17.07
N VAL A 435 -0.11 1.51 -16.29
CA VAL A 435 -1.33 1.36 -15.50
C VAL A 435 -2.35 2.38 -16.01
N LEU A 436 -3.52 1.87 -16.40
CA LEU A 436 -4.66 2.68 -16.81
C LEU A 436 -5.83 2.46 -15.85
N ARG A 437 -6.60 3.51 -15.61
CA ARG A 437 -7.88 3.47 -14.91
C ARG A 437 -8.82 4.54 -15.46
N PHE A 438 -10.12 4.23 -15.47
CA PHE A 438 -11.15 5.11 -16.01
C PHE A 438 -12.33 5.17 -15.04
N GLU A 439 -12.95 6.33 -14.94
CA GLU A 439 -14.18 6.55 -14.19
C GLU A 439 -15.06 7.56 -14.93
N ALA A 440 -16.35 7.28 -14.99
CA ALA A 440 -17.32 8.19 -15.60
C ALA A 440 -18.72 8.04 -14.98
N THR A 441 -19.61 9.00 -15.28
CA THR A 441 -20.99 9.01 -14.80
C THR A 441 -21.87 7.96 -15.49
N SER A 442 -21.42 7.41 -16.63
CA SER A 442 -22.13 6.34 -17.36
C SER A 442 -21.16 5.44 -18.12
N SER A 443 -21.59 4.22 -18.44
CA SER A 443 -20.82 3.28 -19.26
C SER A 443 -20.47 3.82 -20.64
N ASP A 444 -21.37 4.61 -21.24
CA ASP A 444 -21.15 5.24 -22.55
C ASP A 444 -20.02 6.27 -22.51
N GLN A 445 -19.98 7.09 -21.46
CA GLN A 445 -18.91 8.08 -21.27
C GLN A 445 -17.60 7.40 -20.90
N LEU A 446 -17.63 6.38 -20.03
CA LEU A 446 -16.48 5.57 -19.70
C LEU A 446 -15.81 5.01 -20.95
N ASN A 447 -16.61 4.34 -21.81
CA ASN A 447 -16.11 3.73 -23.04
C ASN A 447 -15.55 4.78 -24.02
N ALA A 448 -16.15 5.98 -24.09
CA ALA A 448 -15.65 7.06 -24.94
C ALA A 448 -14.30 7.61 -24.44
N ILE A 449 -14.17 7.85 -23.14
CA ILE A 449 -12.91 8.34 -22.52
C ILE A 449 -11.81 7.26 -22.67
N ARG A 450 -12.16 6.00 -22.42
CA ARG A 450 -11.25 4.88 -22.57
C ARG A 450 -10.75 4.74 -24.01
N ALA A 451 -11.64 4.75 -24.99
CA ALA A 451 -11.28 4.63 -26.39
C ALA A 451 -10.34 5.77 -26.85
N LEU A 452 -10.59 7.01 -26.39
CA LEU A 452 -9.74 8.16 -26.70
C LEU A 452 -8.32 7.95 -26.12
N ILE A 453 -8.20 7.60 -24.85
CA ILE A 453 -6.88 7.47 -24.20
C ILE A 453 -6.12 6.24 -24.74
N GLU A 454 -6.80 5.14 -25.02
CA GLU A 454 -6.19 3.95 -25.64
C GLU A 454 -5.71 4.24 -27.08
N GLU A 455 -6.41 5.11 -27.83
CA GLU A 455 -5.93 5.56 -29.15
C GLU A 455 -4.67 6.41 -29.02
N GLU A 456 -4.66 7.39 -28.10
CA GLU A 456 -3.49 8.21 -27.83
C GLU A 456 -2.28 7.38 -27.40
N LEU A 457 -2.54 6.31 -26.62
CA LEU A 457 -1.50 5.35 -26.24
C LEU A 457 -0.97 4.59 -27.46
N ARG A 458 -1.85 4.10 -28.35
CA ARG A 458 -1.44 3.42 -29.58
C ARG A 458 -0.57 4.30 -30.46
N GLU A 459 -0.97 5.55 -30.67
CA GLU A 459 -0.21 6.54 -31.44
C GLU A 459 1.17 6.83 -30.79
N ALA A 460 1.21 6.97 -29.46
CA ALA A 460 2.47 7.19 -28.76
C ALA A 460 3.43 6.00 -28.88
N LYS A 461 2.92 4.76 -28.81
CA LYS A 461 3.70 3.53 -29.00
C LYS A 461 4.22 3.42 -30.44
N ARG A 462 3.37 3.63 -31.46
CA ARG A 462 3.79 3.62 -32.87
C ARG A 462 4.92 4.59 -33.14
N ALA A 463 4.84 5.79 -32.58
CA ALA A 463 5.83 6.84 -32.79
C ALA A 463 7.20 6.56 -32.11
N LEU A 464 7.24 5.60 -31.17
CA LEU A 464 8.46 5.13 -30.51
C LEU A 464 8.90 3.74 -31.02
N ALA A 465 8.22 3.20 -32.06
CA ALA A 465 8.46 1.88 -32.62
C ALA A 465 8.43 0.74 -31.57
N CYS A 466 7.52 0.83 -30.62
CA CYS A 466 7.32 -0.17 -29.56
C CYS A 466 5.86 -0.63 -29.44
#